data_a6ceb5e6c40a07d0a2aa60cac4b0bfdf
#
_entry.id   a6ceb5e6c40a07d0a2aa60cac4b0bfdf
#
_cell.length_a   1.000
_cell.length_b   1.000
_cell.length_c   1.000
_cell.angle_alpha   90.00
_cell.angle_beta   90.00
_cell.angle_gamma   90.00
#
_symmetry.space_group_name_H-M   'P 1'
#
loop_
_entity.id
_entity.type
_entity.pdbx_description
1 polymer ?
#
loop_
_entity_poly.entity_id
_entity_poly.type
_entity_poly.pdbx_seq_one_letter_code
_entity_poly.pdbx_strand_id
1 'polypeptide(L)'
;SSYTVKKCTMNLPKKSGVNFVDNMDIIQEFEQLPNGEWVLKTDDMIVEMTLMKIMQGFQIRRTTRYSDYAFDELPQQLFKRKGAEIKEADAMMRGDDFWNQYRPVPLTQTESSMDMLVKRLEQMPGFKYVIFVLKAFIENFVETGTKEHPSKVDIGPVNTMISNNYIDGLRLRMSAQTTANLNPHLFFKGYYAYGFKDHRSKYMGEVEYSFNKKEYLPREFPKNSITFSYQYDVMSPTDKFLKTDKDNVFVSFKTSTVDQMSYVRNIALKYENETQFGLKTTVEVKHSTDEPTGGLAYITNDDQKTLVPEIQTMEASLAFRYAPGETFVNTKQRRIPVSFDAPVFTLSHTAGFKGVLGGEYNYNLTEIGLYKRFWFSSWGKIDMFVKGGAQWNKVPFPLLIMPAANLSYILQRETFNLINNMEFLNDRYASLDVSWDLNGKIFNRIPLLKKLKWREAIGFKMLYGHLTDKNNPMKHPGDSELFLFPTRDGRPTSFVMDPKTPYMECSVGIHNIFKILHIDYVRRLNYLDHPDANKWGVR
;
A
#
# COMPACT_ATOMS: atom_id res chain seq x y z
N SER A 1 -0.68 2.47 -54.16
CA SER A 1 -0.96 1.31 -53.29
C SER A 1 -0.83 1.75 -51.84
N SER A 2 -1.95 1.87 -51.15
CA SER A 2 -1.96 2.09 -49.71
C SER A 2 -1.63 0.76 -49.01
N TYR A 3 -0.55 0.73 -48.22
CA TYR A 3 -0.22 -0.41 -47.37
C TYR A 3 -1.16 -0.37 -46.16
N THR A 4 -2.19 -1.21 -46.15
CA THR A 4 -3.17 -1.27 -45.08
C THR A 4 -3.12 -2.64 -44.43
N VAL A 5 -3.10 -2.68 -43.09
CA VAL A 5 -3.10 -3.91 -42.33
C VAL A 5 -4.51 -4.49 -42.28
N LYS A 6 -4.73 -5.65 -42.88
CA LYS A 6 -6.01 -6.39 -42.80
C LYS A 6 -6.09 -7.33 -41.62
N LYS A 7 -4.95 -7.89 -41.22
CA LYS A 7 -4.88 -8.83 -40.10
C LYS A 7 -3.55 -8.68 -39.40
N CYS A 8 -3.59 -8.64 -38.09
CA CYS A 8 -2.43 -8.66 -37.21
C CYS A 8 -2.54 -9.85 -36.27
N THR A 9 -1.48 -10.64 -36.18
CA THR A 9 -1.38 -11.71 -35.18
C THR A 9 -0.15 -11.47 -34.32
N MET A 10 -0.36 -11.34 -33.01
CA MET A 10 0.70 -11.17 -32.02
C MET A 10 0.75 -12.41 -31.13
N ASN A 11 1.92 -13.01 -31.01
CA ASN A 11 2.15 -14.16 -30.15
C ASN A 11 3.13 -13.82 -29.05
N LEU A 12 2.75 -14.11 -27.82
CA LEU A 12 3.59 -14.02 -26.64
C LEU A 12 3.87 -15.45 -26.12
N PRO A 13 5.00 -16.06 -26.52
CA PRO A 13 5.27 -17.45 -26.16
C PRO A 13 5.73 -17.58 -24.69
N LYS A 14 5.71 -18.79 -24.16
CA LYS A 14 6.19 -19.15 -22.81
C LYS A 14 7.59 -18.60 -22.47
N LYS A 15 8.43 -18.41 -23.48
CA LYS A 15 9.79 -17.88 -23.34
C LYS A 15 9.84 -16.37 -23.02
N SER A 16 8.72 -15.66 -23.15
CA SER A 16 8.63 -14.21 -22.89
C SER A 16 8.88 -13.81 -21.43
N GLY A 17 8.85 -14.78 -20.51
CA GLY A 17 9.12 -14.53 -19.09
C GLY A 17 7.94 -14.04 -18.27
N VAL A 18 6.75 -13.90 -18.85
CA VAL A 18 5.53 -13.56 -18.11
C VAL A 18 5.13 -14.75 -17.22
N ASN A 19 4.94 -14.47 -15.93
CA ASN A 19 4.60 -15.51 -14.97
C ASN A 19 3.19 -16.06 -15.23
N PHE A 20 3.06 -17.38 -15.07
CA PHE A 20 1.82 -18.12 -15.22
C PHE A 20 1.29 -18.21 -16.66
N VAL A 21 1.75 -17.41 -17.61
CA VAL A 21 1.36 -17.44 -19.02
C VAL A 21 2.26 -18.43 -19.77
N ASP A 22 1.64 -19.43 -20.38
CA ASP A 22 2.33 -20.39 -21.24
C ASP A 22 2.33 -19.96 -22.70
N ASN A 23 1.22 -19.38 -23.15
CA ASN A 23 1.04 -18.80 -24.48
C ASN A 23 -0.02 -17.71 -24.44
N MET A 24 0.12 -16.70 -25.28
CA MET A 24 -0.90 -15.67 -25.47
C MET A 24 -0.90 -15.28 -26.95
N ASP A 25 -2.04 -15.46 -27.58
CA ASP A 25 -2.28 -15.05 -28.95
C ASP A 25 -3.31 -13.93 -28.98
N ILE A 26 -3.00 -12.85 -29.70
CA ILE A 26 -3.92 -11.76 -30.01
C ILE A 26 -4.06 -11.69 -31.51
N ILE A 27 -5.30 -11.82 -31.99
CA ILE A 27 -5.64 -11.82 -33.39
C ILE A 27 -6.60 -10.67 -33.64
N GLN A 28 -6.17 -9.71 -34.46
CA GLN A 28 -6.93 -8.54 -34.84
C GLN A 28 -7.20 -8.57 -36.35
N GLU A 29 -8.45 -8.36 -36.76
CA GLU A 29 -8.84 -8.25 -38.15
C GLU A 29 -9.54 -6.90 -38.37
N PHE A 30 -9.19 -6.27 -39.47
CA PHE A 30 -9.67 -4.96 -39.87
C PHE A 30 -10.51 -5.10 -41.14
N GLU A 31 -11.51 -4.25 -41.28
CA GLU A 31 -12.31 -4.13 -42.50
C GLU A 31 -12.38 -2.67 -42.95
N GLN A 32 -12.57 -2.47 -44.24
CA GLN A 32 -12.79 -1.15 -44.83
C GLN A 32 -14.29 -0.86 -44.88
N LEU A 33 -14.71 0.22 -44.28
CA LEU A 33 -16.08 0.68 -44.33
C LEU A 33 -16.39 1.34 -45.69
N PRO A 34 -17.69 1.51 -46.05
CA PRO A 34 -18.10 2.16 -47.30
C PRO A 34 -17.57 3.58 -47.46
N ASN A 35 -17.26 4.29 -46.39
CA ASN A 35 -16.65 5.62 -46.41
C ASN A 35 -15.13 5.61 -46.66
N GLY A 36 -14.53 4.43 -46.82
CA GLY A 36 -13.10 4.27 -47.07
C GLY A 36 -12.23 4.11 -45.83
N GLU A 37 -12.78 4.32 -44.62
CA GLU A 37 -12.07 4.18 -43.36
C GLU A 37 -11.82 2.72 -43.00
N TRP A 38 -10.64 2.43 -42.43
CA TRP A 38 -10.30 1.10 -41.94
C TRP A 38 -10.54 1.03 -40.44
N VAL A 39 -11.35 0.06 -40.05
CA VAL A 39 -11.76 -0.14 -38.63
C VAL A 39 -11.47 -1.54 -38.17
N LEU A 40 -11.28 -1.69 -36.85
CA LEU A 40 -11.07 -2.97 -36.20
C LEU A 40 -12.40 -3.73 -36.16
N LYS A 41 -12.49 -4.90 -36.82
CA LYS A 41 -13.69 -5.76 -36.85
C LYS A 41 -13.70 -6.78 -35.75
N THR A 42 -12.56 -7.43 -35.53
CA THR A 42 -12.43 -8.49 -34.52
C THR A 42 -11.16 -8.30 -33.69
N ASP A 43 -11.25 -8.56 -32.40
CA ASP A 43 -10.12 -8.63 -31.48
C ASP A 43 -10.28 -9.86 -30.58
N ASP A 44 -9.56 -10.91 -30.91
CA ASP A 44 -9.59 -12.17 -30.20
C ASP A 44 -8.28 -12.34 -29.41
N MET A 45 -8.39 -12.61 -28.12
CA MET A 45 -7.26 -12.89 -27.26
C MET A 45 -7.44 -14.27 -26.61
N ILE A 46 -6.43 -15.12 -26.75
CA ILE A 46 -6.37 -16.44 -26.15
C ILE A 46 -5.15 -16.49 -25.24
N VAL A 47 -5.35 -16.74 -23.95
CA VAL A 47 -4.27 -16.83 -22.96
C VAL A 47 -4.29 -18.23 -22.34
N GLU A 48 -3.23 -18.97 -22.51
CA GLU A 48 -3.00 -20.26 -21.85
C GLU A 48 -2.17 -20.03 -20.58
N MET A 49 -2.69 -20.52 -19.46
CA MET A 49 -2.08 -20.28 -18.14
C MET A 49 -1.92 -21.58 -17.35
N THR A 50 -0.80 -21.70 -16.65
CA THR A 50 -0.57 -22.76 -15.67
C THR A 50 -0.15 -22.14 -14.34
N LEU A 51 -1.03 -22.18 -13.32
CA LEU A 51 -0.74 -21.64 -11.99
C LEU A 51 0.23 -22.51 -11.20
N MET A 52 0.01 -23.82 -11.18
CA MET A 52 0.88 -24.79 -10.52
C MET A 52 0.99 -26.04 -11.40
N LYS A 53 2.14 -26.73 -11.33
CA LYS A 53 2.34 -27.97 -12.12
C LYS A 53 1.37 -29.10 -11.79
N ILE A 54 0.67 -29.02 -10.67
CA ILE A 54 -0.30 -30.01 -10.18
C ILE A 54 -1.70 -29.76 -10.76
N MET A 55 -1.99 -28.55 -11.22
CA MET A 55 -3.28 -28.20 -11.83
C MET A 55 -3.14 -28.21 -13.35
N GLN A 56 -4.13 -28.80 -14.02
CA GLN A 56 -4.20 -28.69 -15.49
C GLN A 56 -4.26 -27.21 -15.87
N GLY A 57 -3.56 -26.85 -16.95
CA GLY A 57 -3.60 -25.51 -17.51
C GLY A 57 -5.02 -25.11 -17.86
N PHE A 58 -5.35 -23.84 -17.72
CA PHE A 58 -6.62 -23.29 -18.14
C PHE A 58 -6.40 -22.25 -19.23
N GLN A 59 -7.40 -22.10 -20.09
CA GLN A 59 -7.39 -21.15 -21.19
C GLN A 59 -8.43 -20.06 -20.93
N ILE A 60 -7.99 -18.81 -21.05
CA ILE A 60 -8.86 -17.64 -21.04
C ILE A 60 -9.02 -17.18 -22.47
N ARG A 61 -10.25 -17.05 -22.96
CA ARG A 61 -10.56 -16.52 -24.26
C ARG A 61 -11.41 -15.26 -24.15
N ARG A 62 -10.97 -14.19 -24.79
CA ARG A 62 -11.75 -12.98 -24.98
C ARG A 62 -12.02 -12.83 -26.47
N THR A 63 -13.28 -12.75 -26.84
CA THR A 63 -13.72 -12.53 -28.20
C THR A 63 -14.46 -11.21 -28.26
N THR A 64 -13.96 -10.25 -29.02
CA THR A 64 -14.58 -8.94 -29.20
C THR A 64 -14.95 -8.75 -30.66
N ARG A 65 -16.17 -8.28 -30.91
CA ARG A 65 -16.68 -7.91 -32.24
C ARG A 65 -17.10 -6.46 -32.20
N TYR A 66 -16.70 -5.73 -33.20
CA TYR A 66 -17.01 -4.31 -33.35
C TYR A 66 -17.97 -4.17 -34.53
N SER A 67 -19.07 -3.44 -34.34
CA SER A 67 -20.06 -3.11 -35.35
C SER A 67 -20.59 -1.69 -35.14
N ASP A 68 -21.35 -1.20 -36.09
CA ASP A 68 -22.11 0.04 -35.99
C ASP A 68 -21.22 1.26 -35.69
N TYR A 69 -20.14 1.41 -36.46
CA TYR A 69 -19.21 2.51 -36.32
C TYR A 69 -19.88 3.85 -36.69
N ALA A 70 -19.85 4.79 -35.75
CA ALA A 70 -20.26 6.17 -35.93
C ALA A 70 -19.03 7.08 -35.81
N PHE A 71 -18.94 8.10 -36.69
CA PHE A 71 -17.85 9.06 -36.73
C PHE A 71 -18.29 10.46 -36.27
N ASP A 72 -19.46 10.55 -35.64
CA ASP A 72 -19.95 11.81 -35.09
C ASP A 72 -19.12 12.27 -33.89
N GLU A 73 -19.01 13.58 -33.72
CA GLU A 73 -18.34 14.14 -32.54
C GLU A 73 -19.04 13.72 -31.27
N LEU A 74 -18.31 13.06 -30.39
CA LEU A 74 -18.82 12.67 -29.09
C LEU A 74 -18.94 13.88 -28.16
N PRO A 75 -19.99 13.99 -27.35
CA PRO A 75 -20.15 15.06 -26.40
C PRO A 75 -18.94 15.15 -25.45
N GLN A 76 -18.35 16.34 -25.32
CA GLN A 76 -17.17 16.57 -24.46
C GLN A 76 -17.38 16.13 -23.01
N GLN A 77 -18.63 16.07 -22.55
CA GLN A 77 -18.97 15.60 -21.21
C GLN A 77 -18.58 14.13 -20.96
N LEU A 78 -18.54 13.28 -22.01
CA LEU A 78 -18.11 11.88 -21.91
C LEU A 78 -16.62 11.76 -21.58
N PHE A 79 -15.80 12.72 -22.05
CA PHE A 79 -14.35 12.75 -21.80
C PHE A 79 -13.98 13.40 -20.46
N LYS A 80 -14.92 14.06 -19.79
CA LYS A 80 -14.70 14.64 -18.45
C LYS A 80 -14.75 13.60 -17.33
N ARG A 81 -15.21 12.38 -17.62
CA ARG A 81 -15.25 11.28 -16.66
C ARG A 81 -13.96 10.47 -16.75
N LYS A 82 -13.17 10.43 -15.69
CA LYS A 82 -12.07 9.46 -15.57
C LYS A 82 -12.66 8.10 -15.20
N GLY A 83 -12.72 7.22 -16.16
CA GLY A 83 -13.15 5.85 -16.02
C GLY A 83 -13.40 5.30 -17.43
N ALA A 84 -12.59 4.32 -17.85
CA ALA A 84 -12.73 3.69 -19.15
C ALA A 84 -14.03 2.88 -19.30
N GLU A 85 -14.72 2.59 -18.18
CA GLU A 85 -15.91 1.76 -18.14
C GLU A 85 -16.98 2.40 -17.26
N ILE A 86 -18.23 2.39 -17.75
CA ILE A 86 -19.42 2.69 -16.97
C ILE A 86 -20.14 1.35 -16.77
N LYS A 87 -20.21 0.88 -15.53
CA LYS A 87 -21.02 -0.28 -15.16
C LYS A 87 -22.38 0.18 -14.69
N GLU A 88 -23.43 -0.32 -15.31
CA GLU A 88 -24.78 -0.13 -14.81
C GLU A 88 -25.00 -0.97 -13.54
N ALA A 89 -25.83 -0.48 -12.64
CA ALA A 89 -26.04 -1.10 -11.32
C ALA A 89 -26.59 -2.55 -11.42
N ASP A 90 -27.29 -2.87 -12.50
CA ASP A 90 -27.88 -4.20 -12.76
C ASP A 90 -27.01 -5.08 -13.67
N ALA A 91 -25.85 -4.61 -14.15
CA ALA A 91 -25.01 -5.34 -15.10
C ALA A 91 -24.61 -6.74 -14.61
N MET A 92 -24.41 -6.91 -13.30
CA MET A 92 -24.06 -8.20 -12.69
C MET A 92 -25.27 -9.08 -12.37
N MET A 93 -26.50 -8.55 -12.52
CA MET A 93 -27.76 -9.27 -12.23
C MET A 93 -28.45 -9.77 -13.52
N ARG A 94 -27.93 -9.43 -14.69
CA ARG A 94 -28.49 -9.82 -15.98
C ARG A 94 -28.29 -11.32 -16.22
N GLY A 95 -29.39 -12.03 -16.48
CA GLY A 95 -29.38 -13.48 -16.67
C GLY A 95 -28.93 -13.93 -18.06
N ASP A 96 -28.89 -15.24 -18.25
CA ASP A 96 -28.42 -15.88 -19.50
C ASP A 96 -29.25 -15.44 -20.72
N ASP A 97 -30.57 -15.18 -20.57
CA ASP A 97 -31.44 -14.72 -21.67
C ASP A 97 -30.96 -13.37 -22.22
N PHE A 98 -30.63 -12.43 -21.34
CA PHE A 98 -30.06 -11.14 -21.74
C PHE A 98 -28.75 -11.35 -22.51
N TRP A 99 -27.81 -12.12 -21.95
CA TRP A 99 -26.51 -12.35 -22.57
C TRP A 99 -26.63 -13.12 -23.90
N ASN A 100 -27.56 -14.05 -24.04
CA ASN A 100 -27.79 -14.75 -25.31
C ASN A 100 -28.32 -13.83 -26.41
N GLN A 101 -29.10 -12.81 -26.05
CA GLN A 101 -29.59 -11.81 -27.00
C GLN A 101 -28.48 -10.87 -27.47
N TYR A 102 -27.59 -10.44 -26.56
CA TYR A 102 -26.55 -9.42 -26.83
C TYR A 102 -25.17 -10.01 -27.14
N ARG A 103 -25.02 -11.34 -27.09
CA ARG A 103 -23.75 -11.99 -27.41
C ARG A 103 -23.62 -12.20 -28.92
N PRO A 104 -22.73 -11.47 -29.64
CA PRO A 104 -22.59 -11.61 -31.10
C PRO A 104 -21.95 -12.93 -31.53
N VAL A 105 -21.22 -13.61 -30.62
CA VAL A 105 -20.60 -14.92 -30.87
C VAL A 105 -21.18 -15.91 -29.88
N PRO A 106 -21.90 -16.98 -30.33
CA PRO A 106 -22.45 -17.99 -29.43
C PRO A 106 -21.33 -18.73 -28.70
N LEU A 107 -21.62 -19.17 -27.46
CA LEU A 107 -20.69 -20.01 -26.70
C LEU A 107 -20.47 -21.35 -27.44
N THR A 108 -19.22 -21.80 -27.44
CA THR A 108 -18.89 -23.16 -27.89
C THR A 108 -19.43 -24.20 -26.88
N GLN A 109 -19.50 -25.44 -27.30
CA GLN A 109 -19.97 -26.54 -26.45
C GLN A 109 -19.08 -26.69 -25.17
N THR A 110 -17.79 -26.45 -25.29
CA THR A 110 -16.85 -26.45 -24.15
C THR A 110 -17.08 -25.27 -23.20
N GLU A 111 -17.37 -24.09 -23.72
CA GLU A 111 -17.65 -22.90 -22.92
C GLU A 111 -18.99 -23.01 -22.17
N SER A 112 -20.02 -23.54 -22.81
CA SER A 112 -21.32 -23.81 -22.17
C SER A 112 -21.25 -24.92 -21.12
N SER A 113 -20.37 -25.91 -21.31
CA SER A 113 -20.14 -26.98 -20.32
C SER A 113 -19.30 -26.51 -19.10
N MET A 114 -18.59 -25.38 -19.21
CA MET A 114 -17.81 -24.82 -18.11
C MET A 114 -18.72 -24.34 -16.98
N ASP A 115 -19.87 -23.73 -17.29
CA ASP A 115 -20.86 -23.34 -16.28
C ASP A 115 -21.40 -24.55 -15.53
N MET A 116 -21.59 -25.67 -16.24
CA MET A 116 -22.02 -26.93 -15.64
C MET A 116 -20.92 -27.52 -14.74
N LEU A 117 -19.64 -27.41 -15.15
CA LEU A 117 -18.50 -27.83 -14.34
C LEU A 117 -18.40 -27.00 -13.06
N VAL A 118 -18.49 -25.66 -13.16
CA VAL A 118 -18.46 -24.76 -12.00
C VAL A 118 -19.61 -25.08 -11.05
N LYS A 119 -20.82 -25.25 -11.54
CA LYS A 119 -21.99 -25.66 -10.73
C LYS A 119 -21.78 -27.02 -10.04
N ARG A 120 -21.18 -28.00 -10.72
CA ARG A 120 -20.82 -29.29 -10.11
C ARG A 120 -19.73 -29.15 -9.02
N LEU A 121 -18.72 -28.35 -9.26
CA LEU A 121 -17.68 -28.07 -8.26
C LEU A 121 -18.26 -27.36 -7.04
N GLU A 122 -19.15 -26.39 -7.23
CA GLU A 122 -19.85 -25.70 -6.14
C GLU A 122 -20.73 -26.65 -5.31
N GLN A 123 -21.23 -27.72 -5.90
CA GLN A 123 -22.02 -28.76 -5.24
C GLN A 123 -21.18 -29.81 -4.49
N MET A 124 -19.86 -29.88 -4.75
CA MET A 124 -19.00 -30.86 -4.08
C MET A 124 -18.84 -30.52 -2.59
N PRO A 125 -19.06 -31.49 -1.67
CA PRO A 125 -18.83 -31.29 -0.25
C PRO A 125 -17.38 -30.84 0.01
N GLY A 126 -17.21 -29.73 0.73
CA GLY A 126 -15.90 -29.18 1.04
C GLY A 126 -15.32 -28.19 0.02
N PHE A 127 -15.70 -28.24 -1.26
CA PHE A 127 -15.18 -27.32 -2.27
C PHE A 127 -15.50 -25.85 -1.95
N LYS A 128 -16.69 -25.58 -1.49
CA LYS A 128 -17.11 -24.25 -1.04
C LYS A 128 -16.21 -23.68 0.08
N TYR A 129 -15.70 -24.53 0.99
CA TYR A 129 -14.77 -24.09 2.03
C TYR A 129 -13.38 -23.77 1.47
N VAL A 130 -12.91 -24.53 0.48
CA VAL A 130 -11.64 -24.27 -0.22
C VAL A 130 -11.73 -22.93 -0.95
N ILE A 131 -12.80 -22.69 -1.69
CA ILE A 131 -13.01 -21.40 -2.38
C ILE A 131 -13.13 -20.25 -1.37
N PHE A 132 -13.85 -20.46 -0.26
CA PHE A 132 -13.97 -19.47 0.80
C PHE A 132 -12.60 -19.08 1.39
N VAL A 133 -11.77 -20.07 1.72
CA VAL A 133 -10.42 -19.82 2.26
C VAL A 133 -9.53 -19.12 1.24
N LEU A 134 -9.53 -19.58 -0.02
CA LEU A 134 -8.77 -18.93 -1.10
C LEU A 134 -9.20 -17.49 -1.32
N LYS A 135 -10.52 -17.25 -1.36
CA LYS A 135 -11.07 -15.90 -1.53
C LYS A 135 -10.70 -15.01 -0.35
N ALA A 136 -10.85 -15.49 0.88
CA ALA A 136 -10.48 -14.77 2.09
C ALA A 136 -8.98 -14.43 2.12
N PHE A 137 -8.13 -15.34 1.62
CA PHE A 137 -6.69 -15.12 1.54
C PHE A 137 -6.30 -14.10 0.45
N ILE A 138 -6.90 -14.20 -0.74
CA ILE A 138 -6.58 -13.32 -1.89
C ILE A 138 -7.16 -11.92 -1.69
N GLU A 139 -8.43 -11.82 -1.33
CA GLU A 139 -9.14 -10.55 -1.13
C GLU A 139 -8.82 -9.93 0.24
N ASN A 140 -8.34 -10.73 1.19
CA ASN A 140 -8.05 -10.35 2.57
C ASN A 140 -9.30 -9.89 3.37
N PHE A 141 -10.49 -10.18 2.86
CA PHE A 141 -11.79 -9.91 3.47
C PHE A 141 -12.75 -11.05 3.21
N VAL A 142 -13.66 -11.25 4.15
CA VAL A 142 -14.77 -12.20 4.06
C VAL A 142 -16.06 -11.41 3.89
N GLU A 143 -16.70 -11.58 2.74
CA GLU A 143 -18.03 -11.04 2.50
C GLU A 143 -19.08 -11.83 3.29
N THR A 144 -19.99 -11.14 3.99
CA THR A 144 -21.09 -11.81 4.73
C THR A 144 -22.32 -12.06 3.87
N GLY A 145 -22.32 -11.55 2.63
CA GLY A 145 -23.43 -11.69 1.68
C GLY A 145 -23.33 -12.90 0.77
N THR A 146 -24.36 -13.05 -0.07
CA THR A 146 -24.47 -14.05 -1.13
C THR A 146 -24.64 -13.36 -2.49
N LYS A 147 -24.76 -14.14 -3.58
CA LYS A 147 -25.06 -13.58 -4.91
C LYS A 147 -26.44 -12.89 -4.94
N GLU A 148 -27.43 -13.42 -4.22
CA GLU A 148 -28.80 -12.88 -4.15
C GLU A 148 -28.91 -11.71 -3.16
N HIS A 149 -28.13 -11.73 -2.08
CA HIS A 149 -28.10 -10.71 -1.04
C HIS A 149 -26.68 -10.17 -0.92
N PRO A 150 -26.31 -9.11 -1.66
CA PRO A 150 -24.97 -8.55 -1.64
C PRO A 150 -24.48 -8.18 -0.23
N SER A 151 -23.20 -8.36 0.02
CA SER A 151 -22.60 -8.14 1.33
C SER A 151 -22.81 -6.69 1.80
N LYS A 152 -23.40 -6.53 2.96
CA LYS A 152 -23.55 -5.23 3.64
C LYS A 152 -22.41 -4.94 4.61
N VAL A 153 -21.75 -5.99 5.08
CA VAL A 153 -20.61 -5.93 5.99
C VAL A 153 -19.56 -6.93 5.55
N ASP A 154 -18.32 -6.50 5.42
CA ASP A 154 -17.18 -7.36 5.15
C ASP A 154 -16.32 -7.51 6.41
N ILE A 155 -15.94 -8.73 6.77
CA ILE A 155 -15.07 -9.05 7.90
C ILE A 155 -13.63 -9.08 7.41
N GLY A 156 -12.75 -8.37 8.08
CA GLY A 156 -11.32 -8.29 7.74
C GLY A 156 -10.74 -6.89 7.96
N PRO A 157 -9.44 -6.71 7.70
CA PRO A 157 -8.52 -7.59 6.96
C PRO A 157 -8.17 -8.89 7.70
N VAL A 158 -8.21 -10.03 7.01
CA VAL A 158 -7.95 -11.36 7.60
C VAL A 158 -6.51 -11.50 8.09
N ASN A 159 -5.56 -10.93 7.36
CA ASN A 159 -4.14 -10.98 7.71
C ASN A 159 -3.76 -10.14 8.94
N THR A 160 -4.70 -9.43 9.55
CA THR A 160 -4.50 -8.67 10.81
C THR A 160 -5.18 -9.31 12.02
N MET A 161 -5.85 -10.45 11.83
CA MET A 161 -6.59 -11.12 12.92
C MET A 161 -5.68 -11.65 14.00
N ILE A 162 -4.47 -12.07 13.64
CA ILE A 162 -3.47 -12.61 14.56
C ILE A 162 -2.17 -11.86 14.33
N SER A 163 -1.63 -11.26 15.37
CA SER A 163 -0.35 -10.56 15.35
C SER A 163 0.39 -10.73 16.68
N ASN A 164 1.63 -10.26 16.72
CA ASN A 164 2.46 -10.29 17.92
C ASN A 164 3.26 -8.99 18.03
N ASN A 165 3.35 -8.44 19.25
CA ASN A 165 4.28 -7.36 19.56
C ASN A 165 4.77 -7.49 21.02
N TYR A 166 5.76 -6.71 21.40
CA TYR A 166 6.42 -6.83 22.70
C TYR A 166 5.48 -6.57 23.89
N ILE A 167 4.54 -5.64 23.76
CA ILE A 167 3.62 -5.24 24.82
C ILE A 167 2.42 -6.20 24.90
N ASP A 168 1.73 -6.42 23.79
CA ASP A 168 0.54 -7.28 23.74
C ASP A 168 0.87 -8.77 23.89
N GLY A 169 2.10 -9.19 23.54
CA GLY A 169 2.40 -10.59 23.28
C GLY A 169 1.56 -11.06 22.08
N LEU A 170 0.92 -12.21 22.20
CA LEU A 170 -0.10 -12.63 21.25
C LEU A 170 -1.25 -11.61 21.26
N ARG A 171 -1.66 -11.17 20.08
CA ARG A 171 -2.77 -10.24 19.88
C ARG A 171 -3.77 -10.85 18.92
N LEU A 172 -5.02 -10.89 19.33
CA LEU A 172 -6.16 -11.25 18.50
C LEU A 172 -6.96 -9.98 18.16
N ARG A 173 -7.28 -9.81 16.90
CA ARG A 173 -8.03 -8.66 16.38
C ARG A 173 -9.20 -9.12 15.53
N MET A 174 -10.37 -8.55 15.76
CA MET A 174 -11.55 -8.69 14.93
C MET A 174 -11.88 -7.34 14.30
N SER A 175 -12.00 -7.31 12.99
CA SER A 175 -12.23 -6.09 12.22
C SER A 175 -13.37 -6.28 11.24
N ALA A 176 -14.12 -5.21 10.98
CA ALA A 176 -15.20 -5.20 10.00
C ALA A 176 -15.34 -3.82 9.35
N GLN A 177 -15.93 -3.80 8.15
CA GLN A 177 -16.30 -2.58 7.43
C GLN A 177 -17.65 -2.76 6.75
N THR A 178 -18.44 -1.69 6.66
CA THR A 178 -19.68 -1.69 5.88
C THR A 178 -19.40 -1.42 4.41
N THR A 179 -20.32 -1.80 3.55
CA THR A 179 -20.26 -1.59 2.11
C THR A 179 -21.38 -0.64 1.64
N ALA A 180 -21.31 -0.20 0.40
CA ALA A 180 -22.35 0.61 -0.23
C ALA A 180 -23.71 -0.10 -0.34
N ASN A 181 -23.73 -1.44 -0.22
CA ASN A 181 -24.99 -2.20 -0.15
C ASN A 181 -25.76 -1.96 1.16
N LEU A 182 -25.12 -1.48 2.21
CA LEU A 182 -25.79 -0.99 3.41
C LEU A 182 -26.25 0.47 3.23
N ASN A 183 -25.30 1.33 2.85
CA ASN A 183 -25.57 2.73 2.54
C ASN A 183 -24.49 3.25 1.58
N PRO A 184 -24.84 3.83 0.40
CA PRO A 184 -23.85 4.25 -0.60
C PRO A 184 -23.07 5.50 -0.24
N HIS A 185 -23.45 6.21 0.84
CA HIS A 185 -22.82 7.43 1.31
C HIS A 185 -22.20 7.31 2.70
N LEU A 186 -22.74 6.45 3.57
CA LEU A 186 -22.29 6.33 4.96
C LEU A 186 -21.62 4.98 5.21
N PHE A 187 -20.37 5.02 5.66
CA PHE A 187 -19.56 3.85 5.89
C PHE A 187 -19.02 3.81 7.32
N PHE A 188 -19.03 2.61 7.90
CA PHE A 188 -18.44 2.33 9.19
C PHE A 188 -17.31 1.32 9.02
N LYS A 189 -16.23 1.55 9.74
CA LYS A 189 -15.11 0.62 9.82
C LYS A 189 -14.59 0.60 11.24
N GLY A 190 -14.18 -0.57 11.71
CA GLY A 190 -13.64 -0.64 13.05
C GLY A 190 -12.96 -1.97 13.33
N TYR A 191 -12.24 -1.98 14.45
CA TYR A 191 -11.71 -3.20 15.02
C TYR A 191 -11.73 -3.17 16.55
N TYR A 192 -11.73 -4.36 17.10
CA TYR A 192 -11.43 -4.64 18.50
C TYR A 192 -10.28 -5.63 18.55
N ALA A 193 -9.29 -5.37 19.41
CA ALA A 193 -8.14 -6.25 19.60
C ALA A 193 -7.82 -6.41 21.09
N TYR A 194 -7.32 -7.58 21.45
CA TYR A 194 -6.93 -7.93 22.82
C TYR A 194 -5.50 -8.46 22.86
N GLY A 195 -4.67 -7.87 23.70
CA GLY A 195 -3.32 -8.33 24.01
C GLY A 195 -3.33 -9.30 25.19
N PHE A 196 -2.73 -10.47 25.01
CA PHE A 196 -2.74 -11.50 26.05
C PHE A 196 -1.65 -11.30 27.12
N LYS A 197 -0.65 -10.46 26.87
CA LYS A 197 0.42 -10.18 27.83
C LYS A 197 0.12 -8.97 28.69
N ASP A 198 -0.38 -7.88 28.11
CA ASP A 198 -0.74 -6.66 28.84
C ASP A 198 -2.19 -6.65 29.35
N HIS A 199 -3.00 -7.62 28.92
CA HIS A 199 -4.42 -7.78 29.29
C HIS A 199 -5.27 -6.52 29.01
N ARG A 200 -4.90 -5.72 27.98
CA ARG A 200 -5.61 -4.50 27.59
C ARG A 200 -6.35 -4.68 26.28
N SER A 201 -7.51 -4.05 26.20
CA SER A 201 -8.29 -3.92 24.96
C SER A 201 -7.81 -2.74 24.15
N LYS A 202 -7.70 -2.91 22.83
CA LYS A 202 -7.41 -1.87 21.86
C LYS A 202 -8.54 -1.84 20.85
N TYR A 203 -8.87 -0.68 20.34
CA TYR A 203 -9.99 -0.53 19.43
C TYR A 203 -9.86 0.70 18.55
N MET A 204 -10.54 0.66 17.42
CA MET A 204 -10.68 1.79 16.49
C MET A 204 -12.08 1.77 15.92
N GLY A 205 -12.68 2.95 15.81
CA GLY A 205 -13.92 3.19 15.09
C GLY A 205 -13.73 4.34 14.11
N GLU A 206 -14.25 4.18 12.91
CA GLU A 206 -14.21 5.16 11.84
C GLU A 206 -15.59 5.28 11.22
N VAL A 207 -16.07 6.50 11.04
CA VAL A 207 -17.32 6.82 10.34
C VAL A 207 -16.95 7.74 9.19
N GLU A 208 -17.20 7.30 7.97
CA GLU A 208 -16.93 8.07 6.76
C GLU A 208 -18.22 8.38 6.02
N TYR A 209 -18.48 9.68 5.77
CA TYR A 209 -19.55 10.15 4.90
C TYR A 209 -18.95 10.56 3.55
N SER A 210 -19.36 9.88 2.48
CA SER A 210 -18.98 10.20 1.11
C SER A 210 -20.04 11.08 0.45
N PHE A 211 -19.64 12.26 -0.02
CA PHE A 211 -20.52 13.17 -0.77
C PHE A 211 -20.90 12.60 -2.13
N ASN A 212 -20.12 11.65 -2.64
CA ASN A 212 -20.39 10.94 -3.89
C ASN A 212 -20.92 9.54 -3.58
N LYS A 213 -21.97 9.12 -4.27
CA LYS A 213 -22.47 7.75 -4.23
C LYS A 213 -21.36 6.77 -4.61
N LYS A 214 -21.18 5.70 -3.83
CA LYS A 214 -20.20 4.64 -4.06
C LYS A 214 -20.88 3.36 -4.52
N GLU A 215 -20.14 2.53 -5.26
CA GLU A 215 -20.62 1.23 -5.72
C GLU A 215 -20.39 0.13 -4.69
N TYR A 216 -19.23 0.15 -4.01
CA TYR A 216 -18.90 -0.86 -3.00
C TYR A 216 -18.20 -0.27 -1.76
N LEU A 217 -17.10 0.49 -1.91
CA LEU A 217 -16.33 1.03 -0.80
C LEU A 217 -16.03 2.53 -0.95
N PRO A 218 -15.82 3.25 0.17
CA PRO A 218 -15.62 4.70 0.14
C PRO A 218 -14.30 5.13 -0.56
N ARG A 219 -13.37 4.21 -0.79
CA ARG A 219 -12.09 4.48 -1.46
C ARG A 219 -12.18 4.63 -2.99
N GLU A 220 -13.34 4.34 -3.57
CA GLU A 220 -13.57 4.48 -5.01
C GLU A 220 -13.45 5.94 -5.47
N PHE A 221 -12.93 6.09 -6.69
CA PHE A 221 -12.87 7.40 -7.35
C PHE A 221 -14.27 7.86 -7.83
N PRO A 222 -14.59 9.14 -7.75
CA PRO A 222 -13.84 10.23 -7.12
C PRO A 222 -13.99 10.23 -5.59
N LYS A 223 -12.89 10.40 -4.87
CA LYS A 223 -12.92 10.55 -3.42
C LYS A 223 -13.37 11.97 -3.09
N ASN A 224 -14.45 12.10 -2.31
CA ASN A 224 -14.91 13.35 -1.70
C ASN A 224 -15.67 12.97 -0.44
N SER A 225 -15.01 13.03 0.71
CA SER A 225 -15.55 12.47 1.95
C SER A 225 -15.03 13.19 3.19
N ILE A 226 -15.83 13.13 4.24
CA ILE A 226 -15.43 13.51 5.59
C ILE A 226 -15.42 12.25 6.47
N THR A 227 -14.37 12.09 7.26
CA THR A 227 -14.15 10.91 8.11
C THR A 227 -13.89 11.36 9.54
N PHE A 228 -14.66 10.83 10.48
CA PHE A 228 -14.35 10.90 11.90
C PHE A 228 -13.78 9.57 12.37
N SER A 229 -12.71 9.60 13.16
CA SER A 229 -12.11 8.39 13.72
C SER A 229 -11.71 8.57 15.17
N TYR A 230 -11.86 7.48 15.92
CA TYR A 230 -11.33 7.31 17.27
C TYR A 230 -10.52 6.04 17.33
N GLN A 231 -9.32 6.12 17.88
CA GLN A 231 -8.42 4.97 18.03
C GLN A 231 -7.75 4.98 19.40
N TYR A 232 -7.67 3.81 20.02
CA TYR A 232 -6.79 3.52 21.15
C TYR A 232 -6.01 2.26 20.84
N ASP A 233 -4.68 2.36 20.76
CA ASP A 233 -3.83 1.24 20.38
C ASP A 233 -2.42 1.39 20.94
N VAL A 234 -1.61 0.31 20.89
CA VAL A 234 -0.19 0.33 21.19
C VAL A 234 0.63 0.37 19.89
N MET A 235 1.60 1.25 19.81
CA MET A 235 2.43 1.45 18.61
C MET A 235 3.89 1.67 18.99
N SER A 236 4.81 1.23 18.15
CA SER A 236 6.18 1.74 18.23
C SER A 236 6.24 3.14 17.59
N PRO A 237 7.11 4.03 18.05
CA PRO A 237 7.24 5.36 17.46
C PRO A 237 7.50 5.36 15.95
N THR A 238 8.21 4.36 15.43
CA THR A 238 8.49 4.20 14.00
C THR A 238 7.30 3.64 13.22
N ASP A 239 6.35 2.95 13.85
CA ASP A 239 5.14 2.44 13.18
C ASP A 239 4.26 3.58 12.63
N LYS A 240 4.35 4.79 13.20
CA LYS A 240 3.64 5.99 12.72
C LYS A 240 4.01 6.37 11.28
N PHE A 241 5.19 5.98 10.82
CA PHE A 241 5.72 6.30 9.48
C PHE A 241 5.54 5.16 8.47
N LEU A 242 5.00 4.00 8.89
CA LEU A 242 4.76 2.85 8.02
C LEU A 242 3.42 3.00 7.28
N LYS A 243 3.38 2.55 6.04
CA LYS A 243 2.15 2.51 5.23
C LYS A 243 1.35 1.21 5.41
N THR A 244 2.03 0.15 5.87
CA THR A 244 1.42 -1.16 6.10
C THR A 244 0.88 -1.24 7.52
N ASP A 245 -0.29 -1.85 7.68
CA ASP A 245 -0.87 -2.08 9.02
C ASP A 245 0.11 -2.90 9.88
N LYS A 246 0.42 -2.40 11.07
CA LYS A 246 1.35 -3.02 12.02
C LYS A 246 0.90 -4.41 12.49
N ASP A 247 -0.42 -4.66 12.50
CA ASP A 247 -1.04 -5.93 12.88
C ASP A 247 -1.06 -6.96 11.76
N ASN A 248 -0.60 -6.61 10.53
CA ASN A 248 -0.41 -7.60 9.49
C ASN A 248 0.52 -8.71 10.00
N VAL A 249 0.06 -9.95 9.99
CA VAL A 249 0.76 -11.11 10.54
C VAL A 249 2.22 -11.18 10.07
N PHE A 250 2.48 -10.90 8.79
CA PHE A 250 3.83 -10.94 8.23
C PHE A 250 4.71 -9.77 8.69
N VAL A 251 4.13 -8.62 9.01
CA VAL A 251 4.84 -7.42 9.49
C VAL A 251 5.02 -7.47 11.01
N SER A 252 4.15 -8.16 11.71
CA SER A 252 4.21 -8.31 13.16
C SER A 252 5.40 -9.13 13.66
N PHE A 253 5.94 -10.04 12.82
CA PHE A 253 7.19 -10.75 13.12
C PHE A 253 8.38 -9.82 12.92
N LYS A 254 9.00 -9.42 14.03
CA LYS A 254 10.10 -8.44 14.04
C LYS A 254 11.46 -9.14 14.01
N THR A 255 12.44 -8.50 13.40
CA THR A 255 13.83 -8.96 13.30
C THR A 255 14.66 -8.62 14.55
N SER A 256 14.15 -7.73 15.39
CA SER A 256 14.76 -7.28 16.63
C SER A 256 13.70 -7.03 17.70
N THR A 257 14.09 -6.96 18.96
CA THR A 257 13.19 -6.62 20.07
C THR A 257 12.77 -5.15 19.96
N VAL A 258 11.46 -4.90 19.89
CA VAL A 258 10.84 -3.57 19.84
C VAL A 258 10.05 -3.37 21.14
N ASP A 259 10.77 -3.10 22.22
CA ASP A 259 10.23 -2.94 23.56
C ASP A 259 9.83 -1.49 23.89
N GLN A 260 10.39 -0.52 23.17
CA GLN A 260 10.10 0.91 23.33
C GLN A 260 8.86 1.25 22.48
N MET A 261 7.71 1.33 23.13
CA MET A 261 6.40 1.52 22.51
C MET A 261 5.58 2.56 23.28
N SER A 262 4.44 2.97 22.75
CA SER A 262 3.49 3.87 23.41
C SER A 262 2.06 3.37 23.22
N TYR A 263 1.21 3.59 24.21
CA TYR A 263 -0.24 3.59 24.01
C TYR A 263 -0.63 4.94 23.41
N VAL A 264 -1.31 4.88 22.27
CA VAL A 264 -1.70 6.08 21.51
C VAL A 264 -3.21 6.16 21.44
N ARG A 265 -3.75 7.33 21.84
CA ARG A 265 -5.16 7.66 21.66
C ARG A 265 -5.27 8.79 20.64
N ASN A 266 -5.96 8.53 19.55
CA ASN A 266 -6.18 9.48 18.46
C ASN A 266 -7.66 9.77 18.29
N ILE A 267 -8.00 11.04 18.17
CA ILE A 267 -9.31 11.52 17.72
C ILE A 267 -9.04 12.39 16.50
N ALA A 268 -9.61 12.06 15.35
CA ALA A 268 -9.34 12.81 14.13
C ALA A 268 -10.61 13.07 13.32
N LEU A 269 -10.65 14.24 12.72
CA LEU A 269 -11.60 14.64 11.68
C LEU A 269 -10.83 14.94 10.41
N LYS A 270 -11.14 14.21 9.34
CA LYS A 270 -10.40 14.27 8.08
C LYS A 270 -11.36 14.52 6.92
N TYR A 271 -11.01 15.48 6.06
CA TYR A 271 -11.66 15.72 4.78
C TYR A 271 -10.70 15.33 3.64
N GLU A 272 -11.20 14.58 2.68
CA GLU A 272 -10.45 14.16 1.49
C GLU A 272 -11.22 14.52 0.22
N ASN A 273 -10.55 15.19 -0.70
CA ASN A 273 -11.08 15.49 -2.03
C ASN A 273 -10.08 15.07 -3.11
N GLU A 274 -10.57 14.40 -4.14
CA GLU A 274 -9.77 13.98 -5.28
C GLU A 274 -10.38 14.49 -6.58
N THR A 275 -9.56 15.21 -7.35
CA THR A 275 -9.96 15.81 -8.62
C THR A 275 -9.66 14.89 -9.79
N GLN A 276 -10.30 15.13 -10.93
CA GLN A 276 -10.10 14.34 -12.15
C GLN A 276 -8.69 14.48 -12.75
N PHE A 277 -8.00 15.60 -12.52
CA PHE A 277 -6.63 15.81 -13.01
C PHE A 277 -5.54 15.19 -12.13
N GLY A 278 -5.92 14.38 -11.12
CA GLY A 278 -4.99 13.61 -10.31
C GLY A 278 -4.48 14.32 -9.06
N LEU A 279 -5.09 15.45 -8.65
CA LEU A 279 -4.80 16.09 -7.37
C LEU A 279 -5.73 15.53 -6.29
N LYS A 280 -5.14 15.02 -5.22
CA LYS A 280 -5.83 14.65 -3.97
C LYS A 280 -5.42 15.64 -2.89
N THR A 281 -6.40 16.28 -2.26
CA THR A 281 -6.23 17.18 -1.12
C THR A 281 -6.76 16.48 0.13
N THR A 282 -6.00 16.52 1.21
CA THR A 282 -6.42 16.00 2.53
C THR A 282 -6.23 17.11 3.57
N VAL A 283 -7.28 17.38 4.33
CA VAL A 283 -7.24 18.26 5.50
C VAL A 283 -7.61 17.41 6.71
N GLU A 284 -6.79 17.42 7.74
CA GLU A 284 -7.03 16.64 8.95
C GLU A 284 -6.82 17.51 10.20
N VAL A 285 -7.70 17.38 11.15
CA VAL A 285 -7.53 17.91 12.51
C VAL A 285 -7.49 16.71 13.44
N LYS A 286 -6.44 16.61 14.25
CA LYS A 286 -6.18 15.45 15.09
C LYS A 286 -5.74 15.86 16.49
N HIS A 287 -6.37 15.24 17.48
CA HIS A 287 -5.89 15.23 18.86
C HIS A 287 -5.26 13.88 19.15
N SER A 288 -4.03 13.88 19.68
CA SER A 288 -3.30 12.67 20.01
C SER A 288 -2.78 12.72 21.44
N THR A 289 -2.95 11.63 22.19
CA THR A 289 -2.30 11.39 23.48
C THR A 289 -1.36 10.20 23.32
N ASP A 290 -0.12 10.35 23.76
CA ASP A 290 0.96 9.38 23.60
C ASP A 290 1.54 9.04 25.00
N GLU A 291 1.21 7.85 25.53
CA GLU A 291 1.64 7.33 26.83
C GLU A 291 2.77 6.31 26.62
N PRO A 292 4.03 6.61 27.03
CA PRO A 292 5.16 5.70 26.83
C PRO A 292 4.97 4.42 27.63
N THR A 293 5.42 3.30 27.07
CA THR A 293 5.30 1.98 27.71
C THR A 293 6.46 1.05 27.33
N GLY A 294 6.59 -0.07 28.04
CA GLY A 294 7.69 -1.01 27.86
C GLY A 294 9.02 -0.39 28.30
N GLY A 295 10.00 -0.35 27.42
CA GLY A 295 11.30 0.27 27.65
C GLY A 295 11.38 1.77 27.33
N LEU A 296 10.25 2.42 26.96
CA LEU A 296 10.19 3.84 26.63
C LEU A 296 9.75 4.64 27.86
N ALA A 297 10.44 5.75 28.12
CA ALA A 297 10.07 6.73 29.14
C ALA A 297 10.32 8.15 28.62
N TYR A 298 9.45 9.08 28.99
CA TYR A 298 9.64 10.51 28.75
C TYR A 298 10.18 11.16 30.01
N ILE A 299 11.40 11.65 29.96
CA ILE A 299 12.10 12.23 31.11
C ILE A 299 12.58 13.64 30.70
N THR A 300 12.19 14.66 31.45
CA THR A 300 12.63 16.03 31.20
C THR A 300 14.14 16.18 31.31
N ASN A 301 14.72 17.10 30.54
CA ASN A 301 16.16 17.38 30.56
C ASN A 301 16.53 18.47 31.59
N ASP A 302 15.73 18.62 32.64
CA ASP A 302 16.03 19.50 33.77
C ASP A 302 16.81 18.79 34.90
N ASP A 303 17.18 19.52 35.91
CA ASP A 303 17.91 18.98 37.06
C ASP A 303 17.10 17.95 37.86
N GLN A 304 15.77 18.07 37.82
CA GLN A 304 14.83 17.16 38.52
C GLN A 304 14.59 15.83 37.79
N LYS A 305 14.84 15.79 36.47
CA LYS A 305 14.60 14.64 35.61
C LYS A 305 13.20 14.05 35.82
N THR A 306 12.18 14.91 35.73
CA THR A 306 10.80 14.54 35.99
C THR A 306 10.28 13.57 34.94
N LEU A 307 9.62 12.49 35.39
CA LEU A 307 8.94 11.56 34.51
C LEU A 307 7.64 12.19 34.01
N VAL A 308 7.48 12.26 32.67
CA VAL A 308 6.28 12.75 32.00
C VAL A 308 5.40 11.54 31.63
N PRO A 309 4.20 11.41 32.21
CA PRO A 309 3.36 10.23 32.01
C PRO A 309 2.79 10.10 30.60
N GLU A 310 2.50 11.21 29.97
CA GLU A 310 1.98 11.27 28.59
C GLU A 310 2.28 12.64 27.97
N ILE A 311 2.20 12.72 26.66
CA ILE A 311 2.21 13.97 25.91
C ILE A 311 0.92 14.09 25.11
N GLN A 312 0.39 15.31 25.02
CA GLN A 312 -0.79 15.61 24.26
C GLN A 312 -0.49 16.59 23.12
N THR A 313 -0.98 16.30 21.94
CA THR A 313 -0.83 17.17 20.77
C THR A 313 -2.20 17.45 20.14
N MET A 314 -2.37 18.69 19.69
CA MET A 314 -3.47 19.10 18.84
C MET A 314 -2.92 19.60 17.53
N GLU A 315 -3.27 18.95 16.43
CA GLU A 315 -2.67 19.16 15.11
C GLU A 315 -3.73 19.52 14.07
N ALA A 316 -3.36 20.39 13.14
CA ALA A 316 -4.04 20.54 11.87
C ALA A 316 -3.05 20.29 10.74
N SER A 317 -3.40 19.45 9.80
CA SER A 317 -2.55 19.12 8.66
C SER A 317 -3.25 19.35 7.32
N LEU A 318 -2.47 19.78 6.34
CA LEU A 318 -2.86 19.93 4.95
C LEU A 318 -1.88 19.12 4.10
N ALA A 319 -2.41 18.18 3.32
CA ALA A 319 -1.60 17.35 2.45
C ALA A 319 -2.13 17.34 1.02
N PHE A 320 -1.21 17.41 0.08
CA PHE A 320 -1.46 17.32 -1.35
C PHE A 320 -0.74 16.10 -1.93
N ARG A 321 -1.43 15.34 -2.77
CA ARG A 321 -0.83 14.30 -3.61
C ARG A 321 -1.25 14.57 -5.05
N TYR A 322 -0.27 14.84 -5.90
CA TYR A 322 -0.49 15.10 -7.31
C TYR A 322 0.14 13.99 -8.16
N ALA A 323 -0.68 13.30 -8.92
CA ALA A 323 -0.27 12.16 -9.76
C ALA A 323 -0.92 12.29 -11.15
N PRO A 324 -0.36 13.15 -12.03
CA PRO A 324 -0.92 13.39 -13.37
C PRO A 324 -0.84 12.11 -14.20
N GLY A 325 -1.95 11.77 -14.87
CA GLY A 325 -2.02 10.59 -15.74
C GLY A 325 -2.09 9.24 -15.04
N GLU A 326 -2.18 9.19 -13.71
CA GLU A 326 -2.39 7.95 -12.97
C GLU A 326 -3.79 7.40 -13.27
N THR A 327 -3.86 6.13 -13.66
CA THR A 327 -5.09 5.40 -13.91
C THR A 327 -5.23 4.23 -12.95
N PHE A 328 -6.46 3.81 -12.66
CA PHE A 328 -6.74 2.80 -11.64
C PHE A 328 -7.72 1.76 -12.14
N VAL A 329 -7.59 0.54 -11.61
CA VAL A 329 -8.62 -0.49 -11.65
C VAL A 329 -9.17 -0.65 -10.23
N ASN A 330 -10.49 -0.60 -10.09
CA ASN A 330 -11.17 -0.88 -8.84
C ASN A 330 -11.48 -2.38 -8.79
N THR A 331 -10.91 -3.07 -7.80
CA THR A 331 -11.44 -4.36 -7.34
C THR A 331 -12.41 -4.11 -6.20
N LYS A 332 -13.16 -5.11 -5.75
CA LYS A 332 -14.06 -4.94 -4.61
C LYS A 332 -13.34 -4.34 -3.38
N GLN A 333 -12.15 -4.86 -3.07
CA GLN A 333 -11.43 -4.50 -1.84
C GLN A 333 -10.30 -3.50 -2.04
N ARG A 334 -9.84 -3.26 -3.26
CA ARG A 334 -8.68 -2.42 -3.52
C ARG A 334 -8.86 -1.55 -4.77
N ARG A 335 -8.28 -0.38 -4.72
CA ARG A 335 -8.03 0.46 -5.87
C ARG A 335 -6.55 0.31 -6.25
N ILE A 336 -6.28 -0.25 -7.42
CA ILE A 336 -4.94 -0.61 -7.87
C ILE A 336 -4.53 0.33 -8.99
N PRO A 337 -3.41 1.07 -8.89
CA PRO A 337 -2.92 1.87 -10.00
C PRO A 337 -2.45 0.95 -11.14
N VAL A 338 -2.78 1.30 -12.37
CA VAL A 338 -2.40 0.56 -13.58
C VAL A 338 -1.22 1.24 -14.28
N SER A 339 -1.20 2.56 -14.33
CA SER A 339 -0.08 3.34 -14.84
C SER A 339 0.95 3.57 -13.74
N PHE A 340 1.92 2.68 -13.65
CA PHE A 340 2.96 2.72 -12.61
C PHE A 340 4.09 3.74 -12.88
N ASP A 341 4.13 4.35 -14.03
CA ASP A 341 5.15 5.30 -14.47
C ASP A 341 4.75 6.76 -14.30
N ALA A 342 3.50 7.03 -13.91
CA ALA A 342 3.07 8.38 -13.55
C ALA A 342 3.91 8.90 -12.36
N PRO A 343 4.47 10.12 -12.43
CA PRO A 343 5.13 10.73 -11.29
C PRO A 343 4.12 11.03 -10.19
N VAL A 344 4.52 10.86 -8.94
CA VAL A 344 3.68 11.19 -7.77
C VAL A 344 4.42 12.21 -6.92
N PHE A 345 3.86 13.40 -6.81
CA PHE A 345 4.35 14.47 -5.95
C PHE A 345 3.51 14.51 -4.68
N THR A 346 4.15 14.65 -3.53
CA THR A 346 3.48 14.83 -2.24
C THR A 346 4.05 16.06 -1.54
N LEU A 347 3.17 16.80 -0.89
CA LEU A 347 3.51 17.92 -0.01
C LEU A 347 2.57 17.85 1.18
N SER A 348 3.09 17.91 2.38
CA SER A 348 2.29 18.03 3.60
C SER A 348 2.86 19.08 4.54
N HIS A 349 1.96 19.73 5.25
CA HIS A 349 2.30 20.64 6.33
C HIS A 349 1.39 20.37 7.51
N THR A 350 1.99 20.16 8.69
CA THR A 350 1.28 19.93 9.95
C THR A 350 1.65 21.03 10.94
N ALA A 351 0.64 21.69 11.48
CA ALA A 351 0.79 22.67 12.55
C ALA A 351 0.24 22.10 13.86
N GLY A 352 1.05 22.10 14.90
CA GLY A 352 0.65 21.78 16.27
C GLY A 352 0.31 23.04 17.06
N PHE A 353 -0.70 22.96 17.93
CA PHE A 353 -1.24 24.11 18.67
C PHE A 353 -1.21 23.88 20.17
N LYS A 354 -0.40 24.68 20.88
CA LYS A 354 -0.34 24.68 22.34
C LYS A 354 -1.57 25.38 22.91
N GLY A 355 -2.17 24.80 23.96
CA GLY A 355 -3.32 25.37 24.67
C GLY A 355 -4.67 25.11 24.01
N VAL A 356 -4.72 24.50 22.82
CA VAL A 356 -5.96 24.13 22.14
C VAL A 356 -6.29 22.67 22.47
N LEU A 357 -7.46 22.42 23.04
CA LEU A 357 -7.95 21.08 23.41
C LEU A 357 -6.91 20.18 24.14
N GLY A 358 -6.08 20.78 25.00
CA GLY A 358 -5.06 20.06 25.75
C GLY A 358 -3.72 19.89 25.02
N GLY A 359 -3.56 20.42 23.80
CA GLY A 359 -2.27 20.40 23.11
C GLY A 359 -1.19 21.14 23.89
N GLU A 360 -0.02 20.53 24.04
CA GLU A 360 1.08 21.03 24.88
C GLU A 360 2.18 21.74 24.08
N TYR A 361 2.23 21.52 22.75
CA TYR A 361 3.34 21.97 21.90
C TYR A 361 2.87 22.80 20.71
N ASN A 362 3.62 23.87 20.40
CA ASN A 362 3.52 24.59 19.13
C ASN A 362 4.62 24.10 18.20
N TYR A 363 4.25 23.58 17.04
CA TYR A 363 5.22 23.13 16.05
C TYR A 363 4.71 23.17 14.62
N ASN A 364 5.63 23.13 13.68
CA ASN A 364 5.35 23.08 12.26
C ASN A 364 6.26 22.04 11.61
N LEU A 365 5.66 21.05 11.01
CA LEU A 365 6.34 19.99 10.26
C LEU A 365 5.95 20.10 8.78
N THR A 366 6.94 20.22 7.90
CA THR A 366 6.74 20.23 6.44
C THR A 366 7.46 19.05 5.83
N GLU A 367 6.78 18.30 4.98
CA GLU A 367 7.37 17.17 4.25
C GLU A 367 7.03 17.25 2.77
N ILE A 368 7.99 16.87 1.94
CA ILE A 368 7.85 16.75 0.48
C ILE A 368 8.27 15.37 0.03
N GLY A 369 7.70 14.90 -1.06
CA GLY A 369 8.07 13.61 -1.64
C GLY A 369 7.85 13.55 -3.14
N LEU A 370 8.68 12.76 -3.80
CA LEU A 370 8.59 12.45 -5.22
C LEU A 370 8.77 10.95 -5.40
N TYR A 371 7.85 10.32 -6.11
CA TYR A 371 8.02 8.99 -6.65
C TYR A 371 8.02 9.03 -8.17
N LYS A 372 8.93 8.27 -8.80
CA LYS A 372 8.94 8.08 -10.26
C LYS A 372 9.47 6.68 -10.58
N ARG A 373 8.81 6.02 -11.53
CA ARG A 373 9.29 4.80 -12.18
C ARG A 373 9.87 5.14 -13.54
N PHE A 374 11.03 4.55 -13.82
CA PHE A 374 11.69 4.62 -15.13
C PHE A 374 11.76 3.22 -15.73
N TRP A 375 11.40 3.10 -17.01
CA TRP A 375 11.49 1.85 -17.75
C TRP A 375 12.70 1.91 -18.70
N PHE A 376 13.51 0.87 -18.68
CA PHE A 376 14.74 0.78 -19.49
C PHE A 376 14.70 -0.42 -20.43
N SER A 377 13.65 -0.58 -21.22
CA SER A 377 13.51 -1.67 -22.20
C SER A 377 13.93 -3.03 -21.59
N SER A 378 15.01 -3.64 -22.13
CA SER A 378 15.51 -4.95 -21.69
C SER A 378 16.23 -4.95 -20.33
N TRP A 379 16.49 -3.78 -19.73
CA TRP A 379 17.12 -3.63 -18.40
C TRP A 379 16.11 -3.48 -17.26
N GLY A 380 14.82 -3.66 -17.57
CA GLY A 380 13.77 -3.63 -16.57
C GLY A 380 13.36 -2.23 -16.13
N LYS A 381 13.18 -2.03 -14.84
CA LYS A 381 12.65 -0.79 -14.27
C LYS A 381 13.39 -0.33 -13.02
N ILE A 382 13.46 0.98 -12.84
CA ILE A 382 13.94 1.60 -11.61
C ILE A 382 12.76 2.34 -10.95
N ASP A 383 12.49 2.02 -9.71
CA ASP A 383 11.61 2.78 -8.82
C ASP A 383 12.46 3.70 -7.96
N MET A 384 12.14 4.99 -7.96
CA MET A 384 12.87 6.01 -7.19
C MET A 384 11.89 6.78 -6.30
N PHE A 385 12.21 6.86 -5.01
CA PHE A 385 11.54 7.71 -4.03
C PHE A 385 12.53 8.71 -3.46
N VAL A 386 12.16 9.97 -3.49
CA VAL A 386 12.92 11.06 -2.85
C VAL A 386 11.99 11.71 -1.85
N LYS A 387 12.43 11.89 -0.61
CA LYS A 387 11.67 12.59 0.42
C LYS A 387 12.56 13.56 1.16
N GLY A 388 11.95 14.60 1.69
CA GLY A 388 12.60 15.54 2.59
C GLY A 388 11.59 16.15 3.53
N GLY A 389 12.08 16.59 4.70
CA GLY A 389 11.21 17.21 5.69
C GLY A 389 11.98 18.04 6.69
N ALA A 390 11.25 18.95 7.34
CA ALA A 390 11.78 19.80 8.39
C ALA A 390 10.73 20.04 9.47
N GLN A 391 11.15 19.80 10.72
CA GLN A 391 10.49 20.24 11.93
C GLN A 391 11.07 21.61 12.31
N TRP A 392 10.23 22.64 12.23
CA TRP A 392 10.70 24.02 12.29
C TRP A 392 10.88 24.55 13.72
N ASN A 393 10.17 23.96 14.68
CA ASN A 393 10.13 24.44 16.06
C ASN A 393 11.04 23.63 16.98
N LYS A 394 11.25 24.13 18.19
CA LYS A 394 11.81 23.39 19.30
C LYS A 394 10.74 22.42 19.82
N VAL A 395 11.07 21.12 19.91
CA VAL A 395 10.16 20.07 20.37
C VAL A 395 10.93 18.97 21.10
N PRO A 396 10.29 18.23 22.02
CA PRO A 396 10.90 17.05 22.62
C PRO A 396 10.99 15.89 21.59
N PHE A 397 11.84 14.90 21.88
CA PHE A 397 12.17 13.84 20.92
C PHE A 397 10.97 13.07 20.35
N PRO A 398 9.83 12.85 21.06
CA PRO A 398 8.69 12.13 20.47
C PRO A 398 8.04 12.84 19.27
N LEU A 399 8.29 14.14 19.14
CA LEU A 399 7.79 14.99 18.04
C LEU A 399 8.85 15.26 16.96
N LEU A 400 10.05 14.68 17.09
CA LEU A 400 11.09 14.73 16.06
C LEU A 400 10.78 13.76 14.91
N ILE A 401 11.44 13.99 13.80
CA ILE A 401 11.35 13.12 12.63
C ILE A 401 12.22 11.89 12.86
N MET A 402 11.58 10.72 12.76
CA MET A 402 12.24 9.43 12.83
C MET A 402 12.21 8.76 11.45
N PRO A 403 13.32 8.14 11.00
CA PRO A 403 13.28 7.37 9.77
C PRO A 403 12.30 6.21 9.87
N ALA A 404 11.55 5.96 8.81
CA ALA A 404 10.68 4.80 8.73
C ALA A 404 11.52 3.50 8.72
N ALA A 405 11.64 2.84 9.86
CA ALA A 405 12.42 1.63 10.03
C ALA A 405 11.58 0.38 9.74
N ASN A 406 12.03 -0.44 8.81
CA ASN A 406 11.43 -1.76 8.57
C ASN A 406 12.00 -2.78 9.55
N LEU A 407 11.31 -2.99 10.63
CA LEU A 407 11.69 -3.94 11.67
C LEU A 407 11.17 -5.37 11.42
N SER A 408 10.52 -5.62 10.26
CA SER A 408 9.96 -6.92 9.89
C SER A 408 10.83 -7.67 8.87
N TYR A 409 10.55 -8.96 8.66
CA TYR A 409 11.18 -9.77 7.62
C TYR A 409 10.68 -9.47 6.21
N ILE A 410 9.54 -8.77 6.08
CA ILE A 410 8.93 -8.47 4.78
C ILE A 410 9.40 -7.11 4.29
N LEU A 411 9.85 -7.03 3.04
CA LEU A 411 10.22 -5.77 2.41
C LEU A 411 9.04 -4.80 2.39
N GLN A 412 9.28 -3.61 2.90
CA GLN A 412 8.33 -2.50 2.86
C GLN A 412 8.93 -1.36 2.04
N ARG A 413 8.11 -0.75 1.20
CA ARG A 413 8.53 0.40 0.40
C ARG A 413 8.72 1.63 1.26
N GLU A 414 9.63 2.49 0.87
CA GLU A 414 9.90 3.78 1.50
C GLU A 414 10.36 3.66 2.98
N THR A 415 10.98 2.54 3.33
CA THR A 415 11.50 2.26 4.67
C THR A 415 12.97 1.85 4.60
N PHE A 416 13.70 2.00 5.70
CA PHE A 416 15.06 1.48 5.87
C PHE A 416 15.03 0.11 6.53
N ASN A 417 15.79 -0.85 6.01
CA ASN A 417 15.72 -2.26 6.42
C ASN A 417 16.59 -2.59 7.63
N LEU A 418 17.62 -1.79 7.92
CA LEU A 418 18.61 -2.07 8.95
C LEU A 418 18.75 -0.95 9.99
N ILE A 419 17.91 0.09 9.94
CA ILE A 419 17.77 1.07 11.02
C ILE A 419 16.91 0.45 12.13
N ASN A 420 17.33 0.61 13.38
CA ASN A 420 16.57 0.20 14.54
C ASN A 420 15.44 1.17 14.91
N ASN A 421 14.54 0.75 15.79
CA ASN A 421 13.47 1.60 16.31
C ASN A 421 14.07 2.85 16.97
N MET A 422 13.67 4.04 16.53
CA MET A 422 14.14 5.34 17.03
C MET A 422 15.67 5.56 16.95
N GLU A 423 16.41 4.82 16.15
CA GLU A 423 17.87 4.92 16.13
C GLU A 423 18.38 6.32 15.79
N PHE A 424 17.72 7.01 14.86
CA PHE A 424 18.09 8.38 14.49
C PHE A 424 16.95 9.36 14.78
N LEU A 425 17.28 10.45 15.44
CA LEU A 425 16.37 11.55 15.75
C LEU A 425 16.82 12.79 14.96
N ASN A 426 15.94 13.31 14.12
CA ASN A 426 16.26 14.42 13.22
C ASN A 426 15.17 15.49 13.30
N ASP A 427 15.55 16.75 13.09
CA ASP A 427 14.58 17.80 12.82
C ASP A 427 14.57 18.22 11.35
N ARG A 428 15.54 17.73 10.56
CA ARG A 428 15.57 17.87 9.10
C ARG A 428 16.11 16.59 8.47
N TYR A 429 15.55 16.22 7.33
CA TYR A 429 16.06 15.06 6.60
C TYR A 429 15.86 15.19 5.10
N ALA A 430 16.69 14.44 4.37
CA ALA A 430 16.48 14.08 2.97
C ALA A 430 16.75 12.58 2.80
N SER A 431 15.92 11.89 2.06
CA SER A 431 16.08 10.44 1.82
C SER A 431 15.92 10.09 0.36
N LEU A 432 16.66 9.07 -0.06
CA LEU A 432 16.61 8.47 -1.38
C LEU A 432 16.44 6.96 -1.22
N ASP A 433 15.45 6.38 -1.92
CA ASP A 433 15.24 4.94 -2.05
C ASP A 433 15.17 4.60 -3.54
N VAL A 434 16.13 3.83 -4.02
CA VAL A 434 16.24 3.39 -5.42
C VAL A 434 16.20 1.87 -5.45
N SER A 435 15.28 1.32 -6.23
CA SER A 435 15.11 -0.11 -6.42
C SER A 435 15.12 -0.43 -7.92
N TRP A 436 16.10 -1.17 -8.37
CA TRP A 436 16.27 -1.60 -9.76
C TRP A 436 15.95 -3.08 -9.92
N ASP A 437 14.86 -3.38 -10.60
CA ASP A 437 14.49 -4.72 -11.06
C ASP A 437 15.01 -4.90 -12.49
N LEU A 438 16.06 -5.73 -12.67
CA LEU A 438 16.73 -5.96 -13.95
C LEU A 438 15.96 -6.92 -14.86
N ASN A 439 14.80 -7.44 -14.40
CA ASN A 439 13.91 -8.32 -15.17
C ASN A 439 14.60 -9.56 -15.77
N GLY A 440 15.60 -10.11 -15.10
CA GLY A 440 16.35 -11.29 -15.54
C GLY A 440 17.39 -11.00 -16.61
N LYS A 441 17.84 -9.77 -16.78
CA LYS A 441 18.83 -9.38 -17.81
C LYS A 441 20.10 -10.19 -17.75
N ILE A 442 20.60 -10.51 -16.56
CA ILE A 442 21.80 -11.30 -16.32
C ILE A 442 21.44 -12.78 -16.21
N PHE A 443 20.46 -13.13 -15.35
CA PHE A 443 20.10 -14.51 -15.05
C PHE A 443 19.57 -15.28 -16.26
N ASN A 444 18.90 -14.61 -17.20
CA ASN A 444 18.44 -15.25 -18.44
C ASN A 444 19.58 -15.66 -19.40
N ARG A 445 20.83 -15.22 -19.14
CA ARG A 445 22.02 -15.66 -19.86
C ARG A 445 22.60 -16.96 -19.30
N ILE A 446 22.23 -17.32 -18.07
CA ILE A 446 22.69 -18.55 -17.40
C ILE A 446 21.60 -19.62 -17.59
N PRO A 447 21.87 -20.74 -18.29
CA PRO A 447 20.83 -21.70 -18.69
C PRO A 447 19.98 -22.25 -17.55
N LEU A 448 20.57 -22.52 -16.38
CA LEU A 448 19.85 -23.01 -15.21
C LEU A 448 18.92 -21.92 -14.61
N LEU A 449 19.42 -20.71 -14.39
CA LEU A 449 18.66 -19.60 -13.80
C LEU A 449 17.54 -19.16 -14.74
N LYS A 450 17.77 -19.17 -16.04
CA LYS A 450 16.76 -18.93 -17.07
C LYS A 450 15.58 -19.90 -16.95
N LYS A 451 15.85 -21.21 -16.71
CA LYS A 451 14.79 -22.23 -16.53
C LYS A 451 13.98 -21.97 -15.26
N LEU A 452 14.63 -21.47 -14.20
CA LEU A 452 13.98 -21.11 -12.94
C LEU A 452 13.20 -19.79 -13.03
N LYS A 453 13.41 -18.99 -14.08
CA LYS A 453 12.83 -17.66 -14.29
C LYS A 453 13.16 -16.69 -13.15
N TRP A 454 14.28 -16.88 -12.48
CA TRP A 454 14.73 -15.99 -11.43
C TRP A 454 15.14 -14.64 -12.02
N ARG A 455 14.95 -13.58 -11.24
CA ARG A 455 15.27 -12.20 -11.62
C ARG A 455 16.16 -11.59 -10.57
N GLU A 456 17.12 -10.81 -11.00
CA GLU A 456 17.97 -10.03 -10.14
C GLU A 456 17.35 -8.67 -9.82
N ALA A 457 17.56 -8.22 -8.59
CA ALA A 457 17.21 -6.90 -8.12
C ALA A 457 18.38 -6.26 -7.36
N ILE A 458 18.50 -4.95 -7.44
CA ILE A 458 19.50 -4.16 -6.72
C ILE A 458 18.78 -3.00 -6.07
N GLY A 459 19.09 -2.75 -4.80
CA GLY A 459 18.54 -1.62 -4.06
C GLY A 459 19.65 -0.76 -3.46
N PHE A 460 19.37 0.54 -3.36
CA PHE A 460 20.20 1.49 -2.64
C PHE A 460 19.32 2.48 -1.89
N LYS A 461 19.61 2.68 -0.60
CA LYS A 461 18.89 3.65 0.22
C LYS A 461 19.86 4.53 0.95
N MET A 462 19.50 5.80 1.04
CA MET A 462 20.31 6.83 1.71
C MET A 462 19.40 7.73 2.54
N LEU A 463 19.84 8.06 3.76
CA LEU A 463 19.22 9.04 4.63
C LEU A 463 20.27 10.07 5.03
N TYR A 464 20.01 11.30 4.74
CA TYR A 464 20.72 12.44 5.26
C TYR A 464 19.85 13.10 6.33
N GLY A 465 20.27 13.02 7.58
CA GLY A 465 19.55 13.55 8.72
C GLY A 465 20.36 14.61 9.46
N HIS A 466 19.68 15.54 10.08
CA HIS A 466 20.28 16.57 10.92
C HIS A 466 19.38 16.88 12.12
N LEU A 467 20.00 17.09 13.27
CA LEU A 467 19.36 17.61 14.46
C LEU A 467 20.03 18.93 14.84
N THR A 468 19.28 20.02 14.75
CA THR A 468 19.76 21.33 15.15
C THR A 468 19.97 21.40 16.67
N ASP A 469 20.87 22.27 17.13
CA ASP A 469 21.20 22.40 18.54
C ASP A 469 19.96 22.66 19.41
N LYS A 470 19.01 23.45 18.94
CA LYS A 470 17.76 23.76 19.68
C LYS A 470 16.93 22.56 20.10
N ASN A 471 17.03 21.44 19.36
CA ASN A 471 16.30 20.18 19.60
C ASN A 471 17.18 19.09 20.25
N ASN A 472 18.46 19.41 20.52
CA ASN A 472 19.40 18.47 21.08
C ASN A 472 19.51 18.66 22.61
N PRO A 473 18.97 17.75 23.44
CA PRO A 473 19.03 17.88 24.90
C PRO A 473 20.47 17.89 25.45
N MET A 474 21.42 17.28 24.74
CA MET A 474 22.85 17.29 25.15
C MET A 474 23.50 18.66 25.00
N LYS A 475 22.94 19.56 24.17
CA LYS A 475 23.43 20.92 23.97
C LYS A 475 22.75 21.95 24.90
N HIS A 476 21.63 21.56 25.51
CA HIS A 476 20.84 22.42 26.39
C HIS A 476 20.55 21.72 27.73
N PRO A 477 21.56 21.43 28.57
CA PRO A 477 21.34 20.87 29.89
C PRO A 477 20.45 21.80 30.73
N GLY A 478 19.50 21.25 31.48
CA GLY A 478 18.56 22.00 32.31
C GLY A 478 17.31 22.51 31.59
N ASP A 479 17.14 22.21 30.31
CA ASP A 479 15.98 22.63 29.52
C ASP A 479 14.80 21.66 29.68
N SER A 480 13.80 22.04 30.47
CA SER A 480 12.63 21.24 30.79
C SER A 480 11.67 21.00 29.59
N GLU A 481 11.78 21.79 28.52
CA GLU A 481 10.96 21.59 27.30
C GLU A 481 11.50 20.43 26.42
N LEU A 482 12.74 20.01 26.65
CA LEU A 482 13.35 18.88 25.96
C LEU A 482 13.31 17.64 26.86
N PHE A 483 13.25 16.48 26.22
CA PHE A 483 13.34 15.19 26.91
C PHE A 483 14.69 14.54 26.63
N LEU A 484 15.22 13.83 27.63
CA LEU A 484 16.40 12.99 27.47
C LEU A 484 16.14 11.93 26.39
N PHE A 485 17.16 11.63 25.60
CA PHE A 485 17.03 10.58 24.59
C PHE A 485 16.83 9.21 25.22
N PRO A 486 16.04 8.33 24.57
CA PRO A 486 15.76 7.00 25.08
C PRO A 486 17.04 6.17 25.30
N THR A 487 17.03 5.39 26.37
CA THR A 487 18.09 4.45 26.69
C THR A 487 17.49 3.06 26.94
N ARG A 488 18.30 2.02 26.76
CA ARG A 488 17.98 0.64 27.15
C ARG A 488 19.14 0.10 27.98
N ASP A 489 18.86 -0.36 29.20
CA ASP A 489 19.89 -0.86 30.14
C ASP A 489 21.07 0.12 30.32
N GLY A 490 20.77 1.42 30.39
CA GLY A 490 21.75 2.49 30.52
C GLY A 490 22.54 2.82 29.26
N ARG A 491 22.26 2.19 28.12
CA ARG A 491 22.89 2.48 26.82
C ARG A 491 21.96 3.32 25.94
N PRO A 492 22.47 4.34 25.23
CA PRO A 492 21.66 5.09 24.29
C PRO A 492 21.09 4.19 23.19
N THR A 493 19.81 4.35 22.88
CA THR A 493 19.16 3.71 21.72
C THR A 493 18.89 4.67 20.57
N SER A 494 19.03 5.97 20.84
CA SER A 494 18.82 7.03 19.86
C SER A 494 20.06 7.91 19.71
N PHE A 495 20.38 8.29 18.49
CA PHE A 495 21.59 9.00 18.13
C PHE A 495 21.30 10.20 17.23
N VAL A 496 22.18 11.18 17.29
CA VAL A 496 22.21 12.31 16.35
C VAL A 496 23.10 11.92 15.18
N MET A 497 22.63 12.13 13.97
CA MET A 497 23.42 11.87 12.77
C MET A 497 24.53 12.89 12.59
N ASP A 498 25.69 12.44 12.11
CA ASP A 498 26.76 13.35 11.66
C ASP A 498 26.28 14.07 10.38
N PRO A 499 26.29 15.44 10.36
CA PRO A 499 25.84 16.20 9.19
C PRO A 499 26.63 15.94 7.90
N LYS A 500 27.81 15.33 8.00
CA LYS A 500 28.68 15.02 6.86
C LYS A 500 28.54 13.59 6.36
N THR A 501 27.92 12.70 7.15
CA THR A 501 27.89 11.27 6.88
C THR A 501 26.45 10.78 6.77
N PRO A 502 25.87 10.61 5.56
CA PRO A 502 24.54 10.05 5.42
C PRO A 502 24.52 8.57 5.81
N TYR A 503 23.43 8.09 6.39
CA TYR A 503 23.19 6.66 6.52
C TYR A 503 22.97 6.04 5.14
N MET A 504 23.56 4.87 4.89
CA MET A 504 23.42 4.17 3.63
C MET A 504 23.25 2.66 3.82
N GLU A 505 22.39 2.07 3.01
CA GLU A 505 22.26 0.61 2.87
C GLU A 505 22.11 0.23 1.39
N CYS A 506 22.68 -0.92 1.02
CA CYS A 506 22.48 -1.50 -0.31
C CYS A 506 21.90 -2.90 -0.19
N SER A 507 21.20 -3.34 -1.23
CA SER A 507 20.64 -4.68 -1.31
C SER A 507 20.91 -5.33 -2.66
N VAL A 508 21.03 -6.66 -2.64
CA VAL A 508 21.05 -7.51 -3.83
C VAL A 508 20.04 -8.61 -3.60
N GLY A 509 19.13 -8.79 -4.55
CA GLY A 509 18.01 -9.69 -4.41
C GLY A 509 17.89 -10.70 -5.55
N ILE A 510 17.30 -11.84 -5.20
CA ILE A 510 16.80 -12.83 -6.12
C ILE A 510 15.29 -12.84 -6.02
N HIS A 511 14.66 -12.37 -7.07
CA HIS A 511 13.22 -12.25 -7.17
C HIS A 511 12.62 -13.36 -8.03
N ASN A 512 11.32 -13.51 -7.97
CA ASN A 512 10.57 -14.48 -8.76
C ASN A 512 10.87 -15.95 -8.42
N ILE A 513 11.35 -16.24 -7.22
CA ILE A 513 11.55 -17.61 -6.74
C ILE A 513 10.16 -18.25 -6.61
N PHE A 514 9.96 -19.41 -7.26
CA PHE A 514 8.65 -20.05 -7.41
C PHE A 514 7.56 -19.12 -7.95
N LYS A 515 7.94 -18.06 -8.69
CA LYS A 515 7.06 -17.02 -9.28
C LYS A 515 6.42 -16.05 -8.29
N ILE A 516 6.65 -16.16 -6.99
CA ILE A 516 5.99 -15.37 -5.94
C ILE A 516 6.94 -14.82 -4.87
N LEU A 517 8.05 -15.51 -4.58
CA LEU A 517 8.93 -15.13 -3.48
C LEU A 517 10.08 -14.23 -3.99
N HIS A 518 10.47 -13.30 -3.12
CA HIS A 518 11.62 -12.41 -3.29
C HIS A 518 12.50 -12.56 -2.05
N ILE A 519 13.79 -12.61 -2.23
CA ILE A 519 14.77 -12.70 -1.15
C ILE A 519 15.86 -11.66 -1.44
N ASP A 520 16.02 -10.73 -0.55
CA ASP A 520 17.00 -9.64 -0.65
C ASP A 520 18.00 -9.73 0.50
N TYR A 521 19.27 -9.77 0.19
CA TYR A 521 20.36 -9.57 1.12
C TYR A 521 20.62 -8.07 1.22
N VAL A 522 20.53 -7.51 2.41
CA VAL A 522 20.74 -6.09 2.67
C VAL A 522 22.00 -5.89 3.50
N ARG A 523 22.81 -4.92 3.13
CA ARG A 523 24.03 -4.53 3.83
C ARG A 523 24.01 -3.06 4.21
N ARG A 524 24.22 -2.77 5.49
CA ARG A 524 24.45 -1.44 6.04
C ARG A 524 25.91 -1.04 5.78
N LEU A 525 26.13 0.18 5.29
CA LEU A 525 27.45 0.62 4.82
C LEU A 525 28.20 1.47 5.86
N ASN A 526 27.50 2.17 6.74
CA ASN A 526 28.09 3.04 7.76
C ASN A 526 27.28 3.04 9.07
N TYR A 527 27.71 3.81 10.09
CA TYR A 527 27.17 3.77 11.46
C TYR A 527 27.16 2.35 12.04
N LEU A 528 28.22 1.58 11.77
CA LEU A 528 28.34 0.16 12.17
C LEU A 528 28.76 -0.01 13.63
N ASP A 529 29.11 1.07 14.30
CA ASP A 529 29.59 1.19 15.67
C ASP A 529 28.46 1.48 16.68
N HIS A 530 27.25 1.79 16.19
CA HIS A 530 26.09 1.97 17.08
C HIS A 530 25.80 0.67 17.82
N PRO A 531 25.44 0.74 19.13
CA PRO A 531 24.97 -0.41 19.89
C PRO A 531 23.79 -1.09 19.16
N ASP A 532 23.81 -2.40 19.08
CA ASP A 532 22.78 -3.22 18.46
C ASP A 532 22.54 -2.94 16.95
N ALA A 533 23.49 -2.26 16.26
CA ALA A 533 23.36 -1.97 14.84
C ALA A 533 23.33 -3.25 14.00
N ASN A 534 22.24 -3.43 13.27
CA ASN A 534 22.13 -4.51 12.28
C ASN A 534 23.06 -4.21 11.10
N LYS A 535 24.17 -4.97 10.97
CA LYS A 535 25.15 -4.77 9.89
C LYS A 535 24.71 -5.35 8.56
N TRP A 536 23.87 -6.36 8.60
CA TRP A 536 23.26 -7.02 7.45
C TRP A 536 21.93 -7.69 7.83
N GLY A 537 21.15 -8.05 6.84
CA GLY A 537 19.92 -8.78 7.04
C GLY A 537 19.41 -9.41 5.75
N VAL A 538 18.51 -10.37 5.89
CA VAL A 538 17.77 -10.97 4.78
C VAL A 538 16.31 -10.57 4.93
N ARG A 539 15.72 -10.18 3.82
CA ARG A 539 14.33 -9.72 3.77
C ARG A 539 13.56 -10.47 2.68
#